data_89b29eb4792c2393ea85902189ae7f9c
#
_entry.id   89b29eb4792c2393ea85902189ae7f9c
#
_cell.length_a   1.000
_cell.length_b   1.000
_cell.length_c   1.000
_cell.angle_alpha   90.00
_cell.angle_beta   90.00
_cell.angle_gamma   90.00
#
_symmetry.space_group_name_H-M   'P 1'
#
loop_
_entity.id
_entity.type
_entity.pdbx_description
1 polymer ?
#
loop_
_entity_poly.entity_id
_entity_poly.type
_entity_poly.pdbx_seq_one_letter_code
_entity_poly.pdbx_strand_id
1 'polypeptide(L)'
;MLRRKYEIGLTFELRLMRYRFIVADRKVRTGLIASAVVSSWLWSTMLLSTTLVAYQYGISGPFWYGAGCSPMIVCFAYLGIVCKKRVPNAHTVLEIIKYRYGTTAHVSFIFLAILNNLFNTINMILGAAATITSLFLTDYIHTLIILILCCYLTTKALTNSEVSSIGGLYDLVQAAQPRHMVEGNLGGSLLTMSSQQGIFFGIILMVSNFGAVIVSLDRELHGPGFIWPTDSSQMDAGYFTKAFAASPEAVVPGYVVGGICYFSIPWALGTVMGMTALGLETSRAFPTFPRQMTSEEITGGLALPYGAMAIAGKGGAVATLLMTFMSVTSTLSAQVIAVSSIVSFDVYKTYWNPKSSSADLIRWNRIGVVIFGLIAAGLTAVFNHIGLDMGWTLYMIGIIVCPGIFPLILSILWKKQSQAAAIASAYLGMATGIGIWLGTAYKFYKVIDISTTGATLPCMYGTLGSALSPLLYSFVITMVAPQSFDWESMKGSQLVTGDDIVRNTRQEEKPPQKVQKRSVRSALFWAMATFFGIWVLWPLPMYAAKFVMGRKLFIAWVTVSLIWLWSTLIVIGVYPLWNGRDQIALIIHKFAARKM
;
A
#
# COMPACT_ATOMS: atom_id res chain seq x y z
N MET A 1 -21.71 36.09 -33.60
CA MET A 1 -20.35 35.54 -33.75
C MET A 1 -19.51 35.62 -32.45
N LEU A 2 -19.51 36.75 -31.75
CA LEU A 2 -18.79 36.94 -30.47
C LEU A 2 -19.28 36.03 -29.34
N ARG A 3 -20.59 35.84 -29.16
CA ARG A 3 -21.18 34.96 -28.13
C ARG A 3 -20.75 33.49 -28.30
N ARG A 4 -20.69 33.02 -29.53
CA ARG A 4 -20.23 31.66 -29.87
C ARG A 4 -18.73 31.47 -29.61
N LYS A 5 -17.88 32.50 -29.82
CA LYS A 5 -16.47 32.49 -29.47
C LYS A 5 -16.26 32.49 -27.95
N TYR A 6 -17.10 33.21 -27.20
CA TYR A 6 -17.04 33.25 -25.73
C TYR A 6 -17.46 31.90 -25.09
N GLU A 7 -18.51 31.28 -25.62
CA GLU A 7 -18.97 29.96 -25.19
C GLU A 7 -17.95 28.85 -25.51
N ILE A 8 -17.27 28.94 -26.65
CA ILE A 8 -16.21 28.03 -27.05
C ILE A 8 -14.98 28.22 -26.13
N GLY A 9 -14.62 29.47 -25.84
CA GLY A 9 -13.53 29.81 -24.92
C GLY A 9 -13.79 29.32 -23.48
N LEU A 10 -15.01 29.56 -22.99
CA LEU A 10 -15.41 29.13 -21.64
C LEU A 10 -15.47 27.60 -21.52
N THR A 11 -15.96 26.92 -22.57
CA THR A 11 -15.96 25.42 -22.61
C THR A 11 -14.55 24.86 -22.71
N PHE A 12 -13.64 25.53 -23.41
CA PHE A 12 -12.24 25.17 -23.50
C PHE A 12 -11.52 25.33 -22.16
N GLU A 13 -11.70 26.48 -21.50
CA GLU A 13 -11.13 26.72 -20.16
C GLU A 13 -11.67 25.73 -19.12
N LEU A 14 -12.94 25.40 -19.14
CA LEU A 14 -13.56 24.41 -18.26
C LEU A 14 -13.05 22.98 -18.55
N ARG A 15 -12.79 22.62 -19.80
CA ARG A 15 -12.18 21.34 -20.18
C ARG A 15 -10.72 21.28 -19.75
N LEU A 16 -9.97 22.37 -19.95
CA LEU A 16 -8.58 22.49 -19.52
C LEU A 16 -8.45 22.44 -17.99
N MET A 17 -9.34 23.10 -17.24
CA MET A 17 -9.43 22.99 -15.79
C MET A 17 -9.73 21.56 -15.31
N ARG A 18 -10.62 20.84 -15.99
CA ARG A 18 -10.96 19.45 -15.65
C ARG A 18 -9.81 18.49 -15.90
N TYR A 19 -9.11 18.63 -17.02
CA TYR A 19 -7.90 17.85 -17.32
C TYR A 19 -6.79 18.14 -16.31
N ARG A 20 -6.56 19.42 -15.99
CA ARG A 20 -5.62 19.85 -14.95
C ARG A 20 -5.95 19.29 -13.58
N PHE A 21 -7.24 19.10 -13.28
CA PHE A 21 -7.68 18.52 -12.02
C PHE A 21 -7.35 17.01 -11.91
N ILE A 22 -7.52 16.25 -13.00
CA ILE A 22 -7.30 14.78 -13.00
C ILE A 22 -5.82 14.42 -12.95
N VAL A 23 -4.95 15.14 -13.65
CA VAL A 23 -3.50 14.84 -13.75
C VAL A 23 -2.62 15.82 -12.97
N ALA A 24 -3.20 16.74 -12.21
CA ALA A 24 -2.49 17.78 -11.43
C ALA A 24 -1.40 18.51 -12.26
N ASP A 25 -1.64 18.72 -13.56
CA ASP A 25 -0.71 19.31 -14.56
C ASP A 25 0.67 18.60 -14.61
N ARG A 26 0.81 17.40 -14.01
CA ARG A 26 2.08 16.65 -13.87
C ARG A 26 3.20 17.46 -13.22
N LYS A 27 2.85 18.39 -12.30
CA LYS A 27 3.77 19.33 -11.64
C LYS A 27 3.89 19.13 -10.15
N VAL A 28 3.40 18.01 -9.62
CA VAL A 28 3.44 17.74 -8.18
C VAL A 28 4.89 17.57 -7.73
N ARG A 29 5.28 18.31 -6.70
CA ARG A 29 6.64 18.32 -6.14
C ARG A 29 6.89 17.14 -5.19
N THR A 30 8.15 16.83 -4.93
CA THR A 30 8.64 15.70 -4.13
C THR A 30 7.95 15.57 -2.77
N GLY A 31 7.82 16.66 -2.02
CA GLY A 31 7.22 16.61 -0.68
C GLY A 31 5.76 16.15 -0.67
N LEU A 32 4.94 16.69 -1.59
CA LEU A 32 3.54 16.27 -1.72
C LEU A 32 3.42 14.85 -2.25
N ILE A 33 4.32 14.40 -3.12
CA ILE A 33 4.35 12.99 -3.56
C ILE A 33 4.69 12.08 -2.39
N ALA A 34 5.72 12.40 -1.59
CA ALA A 34 6.09 11.61 -0.43
C ALA A 34 4.93 11.51 0.58
N SER A 35 4.24 12.62 0.87
CA SER A 35 3.07 12.62 1.75
C SER A 35 1.92 11.80 1.16
N ALA A 36 1.60 11.97 -0.11
CA ALA A 36 0.55 11.20 -0.78
C ALA A 36 0.86 9.71 -0.86
N VAL A 37 2.14 9.34 -1.00
CA VAL A 37 2.60 7.96 -0.96
C VAL A 37 2.41 7.38 0.44
N VAL A 38 2.88 8.04 1.50
CA VAL A 38 2.67 7.60 2.89
C VAL A 38 1.18 7.48 3.20
N SER A 39 0.37 8.48 2.83
CA SER A 39 -1.09 8.47 3.00
C SER A 39 -1.74 7.20 2.45
N SER A 40 -1.35 6.78 1.26
CA SER A 40 -1.92 5.59 0.61
C SER A 40 -1.61 4.28 1.32
N TRP A 41 -0.58 4.26 2.17
CA TRP A 41 -0.18 3.09 2.96
C TRP A 41 -0.61 3.17 4.42
N LEU A 42 -1.15 4.31 4.86
CA LEU A 42 -1.71 4.48 6.20
C LEU A 42 -3.15 3.94 6.26
N TRP A 43 -3.30 2.64 6.07
CA TRP A 43 -4.59 1.97 6.17
C TRP A 43 -5.03 1.85 7.62
N SER A 44 -6.34 1.82 7.86
CA SER A 44 -6.89 1.50 9.19
C SER A 44 -6.38 0.16 9.68
N THR A 45 -6.40 -0.82 8.79
CA THR A 45 -5.85 -2.16 9.02
C THR A 45 -4.38 -2.10 9.42
N MET A 46 -3.56 -1.27 8.79
CA MET A 46 -2.15 -1.12 9.15
C MET A 46 -1.99 -0.62 10.58
N LEU A 47 -2.74 0.41 10.96
CA LEU A 47 -2.66 0.99 12.30
C LEU A 47 -3.07 -0.02 13.38
N LEU A 48 -4.13 -0.78 13.13
CA LEU A 48 -4.62 -1.80 14.06
C LEU A 48 -3.75 -3.05 14.06
N SER A 49 -3.36 -3.54 12.88
CA SER A 49 -2.59 -4.78 12.75
C SER A 49 -1.16 -4.65 13.25
N THR A 50 -0.55 -3.46 13.19
CA THR A 50 0.81 -3.30 13.72
C THR A 50 0.88 -3.52 15.23
N THR A 51 -0.18 -3.15 15.97
CA THR A 51 -0.31 -3.42 17.40
C THR A 51 -0.77 -4.85 17.68
N LEU A 52 -1.64 -5.40 16.82
CA LEU A 52 -2.04 -6.80 16.84
C LEU A 52 -0.80 -7.72 16.75
N VAL A 53 0.05 -7.53 15.73
CA VAL A 53 1.24 -8.39 15.57
C VAL A 53 2.30 -8.17 16.64
N ALA A 54 2.34 -7.00 17.29
CA ALA A 54 3.14 -6.79 18.48
C ALA A 54 2.62 -7.63 19.65
N TYR A 55 1.32 -7.66 19.83
CA TYR A 55 0.66 -8.47 20.85
C TYR A 55 0.85 -9.97 20.60
N GLN A 56 0.75 -10.42 19.34
CA GLN A 56 0.90 -11.83 18.96
C GLN A 56 2.35 -12.33 18.91
N TYR A 57 3.28 -11.53 18.35
CA TYR A 57 4.65 -12.00 18.02
C TYR A 57 5.73 -11.26 18.80
N GLY A 58 5.35 -10.37 19.69
CA GLY A 58 6.30 -9.55 20.42
C GLY A 58 6.93 -8.45 19.55
N ILE A 59 8.12 -8.02 19.95
CA ILE A 59 8.85 -6.90 19.33
C ILE A 59 9.19 -7.12 17.84
N SER A 60 9.22 -8.37 17.40
CA SER A 60 9.50 -8.75 16.01
C SER A 60 8.34 -8.36 15.06
N GLY A 61 7.08 -8.47 15.51
CA GLY A 61 5.90 -8.25 14.69
C GLY A 61 5.86 -6.88 14.01
N PRO A 62 5.91 -5.76 14.73
CA PRO A 62 5.90 -4.42 14.15
C PRO A 62 7.07 -4.12 13.22
N PHE A 63 8.25 -4.66 13.54
CA PHE A 63 9.41 -4.54 12.68
C PHE A 63 9.18 -5.23 11.33
N TRP A 64 8.73 -6.49 11.36
CA TRP A 64 8.44 -7.24 10.14
C TRP A 64 7.26 -6.66 9.35
N TYR A 65 6.31 -5.99 10.02
CA TYR A 65 5.28 -5.23 9.33
C TYR A 65 5.90 -4.10 8.48
N GLY A 66 6.72 -3.26 9.11
CA GLY A 66 7.41 -2.17 8.42
C GLY A 66 8.35 -2.68 7.32
N ALA A 67 9.09 -3.75 7.60
CA ALA A 67 10.00 -4.40 6.65
C ALA A 67 9.26 -4.98 5.43
N GLY A 68 8.07 -5.56 5.63
CA GLY A 68 7.25 -6.09 4.55
C GLY A 68 6.65 -5.02 3.61
N CYS A 69 6.55 -3.77 4.05
CA CYS A 69 5.93 -2.69 3.27
C CYS A 69 6.92 -1.66 2.72
N SER A 70 7.85 -1.17 3.54
CA SER A 70 8.69 -0.02 3.20
C SER A 70 9.57 -0.19 1.95
N PRO A 71 10.34 -1.29 1.77
CA PRO A 71 11.14 -1.49 0.56
C PRO A 71 10.30 -1.48 -0.71
N MET A 72 9.04 -1.90 -0.60
CA MET A 72 8.07 -1.96 -1.68
C MET A 72 7.73 -0.60 -2.23
N ILE A 73 7.42 0.31 -1.32
CA ILE A 73 7.12 1.69 -1.66
C ILE A 73 8.30 2.30 -2.43
N VAL A 74 9.53 2.01 -1.97
CA VAL A 74 10.75 2.48 -2.66
C VAL A 74 10.92 1.81 -4.03
N CYS A 75 10.64 0.52 -4.11
CA CYS A 75 10.72 -0.25 -5.35
C CYS A 75 9.75 0.26 -6.42
N PHE A 76 8.58 0.75 -6.02
CA PHE A 76 7.61 1.33 -6.94
C PHE A 76 8.15 2.59 -7.66
N ALA A 77 9.10 3.32 -7.06
CA ALA A 77 9.78 4.43 -7.73
C ALA A 77 10.42 3.99 -9.06
N TYR A 78 11.01 2.80 -9.07
CA TYR A 78 11.64 2.24 -10.26
C TYR A 78 10.61 1.90 -11.35
N LEU A 79 9.55 1.18 -10.99
CA LEU A 79 8.51 0.82 -11.96
C LEU A 79 7.79 2.05 -12.51
N GLY A 80 7.44 3.00 -11.65
CA GLY A 80 6.78 4.24 -12.05
C GLY A 80 7.59 5.04 -13.07
N ILE A 81 8.91 5.15 -12.88
CA ILE A 81 9.76 5.88 -13.84
C ILE A 81 9.96 5.09 -15.15
N VAL A 82 10.02 3.75 -15.10
CA VAL A 82 10.11 2.90 -16.31
C VAL A 82 8.83 2.95 -17.11
N CYS A 83 7.66 2.85 -16.46
CA CYS A 83 6.37 3.01 -17.15
C CYS A 83 6.27 4.38 -17.82
N LYS A 84 6.61 5.45 -17.11
CA LYS A 84 6.60 6.81 -17.66
C LYS A 84 7.54 6.98 -18.84
N LYS A 85 8.67 6.27 -18.86
CA LYS A 85 9.62 6.26 -19.99
C LYS A 85 9.07 5.53 -21.20
N ARG A 86 8.46 4.34 -21.00
CA ARG A 86 7.99 3.46 -22.09
C ARG A 86 6.66 3.92 -22.67
N VAL A 87 5.76 4.40 -21.81
CA VAL A 87 4.40 4.78 -22.20
C VAL A 87 4.02 6.13 -21.58
N PRO A 88 4.59 7.25 -22.07
CA PRO A 88 4.41 8.57 -21.48
C PRO A 88 2.96 9.08 -21.52
N ASN A 89 2.14 8.56 -22.45
CA ASN A 89 0.75 8.99 -22.67
C ASN A 89 -0.29 8.13 -21.95
N ALA A 90 0.10 7.05 -21.27
CA ALA A 90 -0.85 6.19 -20.54
C ALA A 90 -1.41 6.91 -19.30
N HIS A 91 -2.69 6.65 -19.00
CA HIS A 91 -3.38 7.10 -17.80
C HIS A 91 -3.55 5.96 -16.80
N THR A 92 -3.75 4.73 -17.31
CA THR A 92 -3.85 3.51 -16.51
C THR A 92 -2.90 2.44 -17.05
N VAL A 93 -2.52 1.50 -16.19
CA VAL A 93 -1.73 0.35 -16.61
C VAL A 93 -2.55 -0.61 -17.49
N LEU A 94 -3.87 -0.59 -17.33
CA LEU A 94 -4.79 -1.43 -18.11
C LEU A 94 -4.84 -1.00 -19.58
N GLU A 95 -4.67 0.29 -19.88
CA GLU A 95 -4.50 0.77 -21.26
C GLU A 95 -3.27 0.14 -21.94
N ILE A 96 -2.18 -0.08 -21.19
CA ILE A 96 -0.98 -0.75 -21.69
C ILE A 96 -1.29 -2.20 -22.07
N ILE A 97 -2.04 -2.91 -21.22
CA ILE A 97 -2.47 -4.30 -21.48
C ILE A 97 -3.36 -4.37 -22.71
N LYS A 98 -4.33 -3.46 -22.83
CA LYS A 98 -5.22 -3.39 -23.99
C LYS A 98 -4.44 -3.19 -25.29
N TYR A 99 -3.53 -2.22 -25.30
CA TYR A 99 -2.73 -1.93 -26.49
C TYR A 99 -1.85 -3.09 -26.91
N ARG A 100 -1.24 -3.78 -25.93
CA ARG A 100 -0.29 -4.85 -26.17
C ARG A 100 -0.96 -6.17 -26.57
N TYR A 101 -2.03 -6.56 -25.88
CA TYR A 101 -2.65 -7.88 -25.97
C TYR A 101 -4.09 -7.88 -26.46
N GLY A 102 -4.69 -6.71 -26.65
CA GLY A 102 -6.07 -6.59 -27.12
C GLY A 102 -7.14 -6.78 -26.03
N THR A 103 -8.37 -7.01 -26.49
CA THR A 103 -9.58 -6.94 -25.67
C THR A 103 -9.65 -8.03 -24.60
N THR A 104 -9.35 -9.28 -24.95
CA THR A 104 -9.46 -10.42 -24.02
C THR A 104 -8.57 -10.26 -22.80
N ALA A 105 -7.29 -9.88 -23.01
CA ALA A 105 -6.37 -9.63 -21.92
C ALA A 105 -6.82 -8.42 -21.09
N HIS A 106 -7.28 -7.36 -21.74
CA HIS A 106 -7.76 -6.16 -21.06
C HIS A 106 -8.92 -6.48 -20.09
N VAL A 107 -9.94 -7.21 -20.54
CA VAL A 107 -11.07 -7.62 -19.70
C VAL A 107 -10.63 -8.52 -18.55
N SER A 108 -9.72 -9.47 -18.79
CA SER A 108 -9.16 -10.33 -17.74
C SER A 108 -8.42 -9.54 -16.67
N PHE A 109 -7.61 -8.56 -17.05
CA PHE A 109 -6.88 -7.72 -16.08
C PHE A 109 -7.78 -6.66 -15.41
N ILE A 110 -8.85 -6.19 -16.06
CA ILE A 110 -9.90 -5.39 -15.39
C ILE A 110 -10.52 -6.19 -14.26
N PHE A 111 -10.89 -7.46 -14.49
CA PHE A 111 -11.45 -8.33 -13.46
C PHE A 111 -10.49 -8.49 -12.27
N LEU A 112 -9.23 -8.82 -12.54
CA LEU A 112 -8.21 -8.97 -11.47
C LEU A 112 -7.98 -7.66 -10.71
N ALA A 113 -7.97 -6.51 -11.39
CA ALA A 113 -7.82 -5.20 -10.75
C ALA A 113 -9.02 -4.84 -9.86
N ILE A 114 -10.24 -5.10 -10.32
CA ILE A 114 -11.44 -4.88 -9.51
C ILE A 114 -11.44 -5.82 -8.30
N LEU A 115 -11.11 -7.10 -8.48
CA LEU A 115 -11.02 -8.09 -7.41
C LEU A 115 -10.01 -7.65 -6.33
N ASN A 116 -8.82 -7.22 -6.73
CA ASN A 116 -7.81 -6.67 -5.83
C ASN A 116 -8.33 -5.49 -5.01
N ASN A 117 -8.88 -4.48 -5.70
CA ASN A 117 -9.40 -3.29 -5.02
C ASN A 117 -10.55 -3.63 -4.08
N LEU A 118 -11.38 -4.62 -4.43
CA LEU A 118 -12.50 -5.08 -3.61
C LEU A 118 -12.01 -5.72 -2.31
N PHE A 119 -11.08 -6.68 -2.36
CA PHE A 119 -10.52 -7.30 -1.16
C PHE A 119 -9.78 -6.32 -0.27
N ASN A 120 -8.99 -5.42 -0.85
CA ASN A 120 -8.34 -4.32 -0.11
C ASN A 120 -9.37 -3.43 0.60
N THR A 121 -10.46 -3.08 -0.08
CA THR A 121 -11.55 -2.27 0.48
C THR A 121 -12.28 -2.99 1.61
N ILE A 122 -12.60 -4.27 1.44
CA ILE A 122 -13.22 -5.11 2.49
C ILE A 122 -12.31 -5.16 3.72
N ASN A 123 -11.02 -5.42 3.54
CA ASN A 123 -10.04 -5.44 4.64
C ASN A 123 -9.97 -4.09 5.39
N MET A 124 -9.97 -2.97 4.65
CA MET A 124 -9.99 -1.63 5.27
C MET A 124 -11.28 -1.35 6.05
N ILE A 125 -12.44 -1.78 5.54
CA ILE A 125 -13.73 -1.57 6.20
C ILE A 125 -13.85 -2.47 7.43
N LEU A 126 -13.40 -3.72 7.38
CA LEU A 126 -13.37 -4.62 8.53
C LEU A 126 -12.53 -4.02 9.68
N GLY A 127 -11.36 -3.44 9.35
CA GLY A 127 -10.55 -2.69 10.32
C GLY A 127 -11.19 -1.41 10.83
N ALA A 128 -12.19 -0.90 10.15
CA ALA A 128 -12.82 0.39 10.46
C ALA A 128 -14.30 0.32 10.82
N ALA A 129 -14.87 -0.86 10.95
CA ALA A 129 -16.32 -1.09 11.11
C ALA A 129 -17.01 -0.24 12.21
N ALA A 130 -16.22 0.47 13.02
CA ALA A 130 -16.70 1.39 14.04
C ALA A 130 -16.82 2.86 13.58
N THR A 131 -16.42 3.26 12.35
CA THR A 131 -16.16 4.68 12.07
C THR A 131 -16.41 5.15 10.64
N ILE A 132 -17.60 4.98 10.09
CA ILE A 132 -17.91 5.53 8.75
C ILE A 132 -18.79 6.78 8.85
N THR A 133 -18.37 7.90 8.29
CA THR A 133 -19.10 8.79 7.37
C THR A 133 -18.30 10.05 6.99
N SER A 134 -18.17 10.24 5.68
CA SER A 134 -18.07 11.48 4.88
C SER A 134 -16.82 12.36 4.87
N LEU A 135 -16.43 12.62 3.64
CA LEU A 135 -15.97 13.85 2.97
C LEU A 135 -14.49 14.04 2.65
N PHE A 136 -14.32 14.15 1.35
CA PHE A 136 -13.20 14.63 0.55
C PHE A 136 -12.60 15.93 1.10
N LEU A 137 -11.44 15.88 1.48
CA LEU A 137 -10.29 16.75 1.32
C LEU A 137 -9.17 16.15 2.17
N THR A 138 -8.39 15.17 1.55
CA THR A 138 -7.05 15.51 1.56
C THR A 138 -6.15 14.53 2.30
N ASP A 139 -5.64 13.63 1.53
CA ASP A 139 -4.57 12.69 1.91
C ASP A 139 -3.48 13.35 2.77
N TYR A 140 -3.13 14.61 2.48
CA TYR A 140 -2.12 15.34 3.24
C TYR A 140 -2.56 15.67 4.67
N ILE A 141 -3.76 16.22 4.86
CA ILE A 141 -4.28 16.59 6.19
C ILE A 141 -4.51 15.34 7.03
N HIS A 142 -5.07 14.28 6.43
CA HIS A 142 -5.27 13.02 7.12
C HIS A 142 -3.94 12.43 7.59
N THR A 143 -2.93 12.38 6.71
CA THR A 143 -1.60 11.90 7.05
C THR A 143 -0.96 12.70 8.18
N LEU A 144 -1.07 14.02 8.14
CA LEU A 144 -0.56 14.90 9.18
C LEU A 144 -1.23 14.64 10.53
N ILE A 145 -2.58 14.53 10.57
CA ILE A 145 -3.32 14.24 11.79
C ILE A 145 -2.96 12.86 12.33
N ILE A 146 -2.89 11.84 11.48
CA ILE A 146 -2.51 10.47 11.88
C ILE A 146 -1.11 10.47 12.50
N LEU A 147 -0.13 11.12 11.88
CA LEU A 147 1.24 11.20 12.40
C LEU A 147 1.31 11.94 13.75
N ILE A 148 0.55 13.04 13.91
CA ILE A 148 0.45 13.75 15.19
C ILE A 148 -0.14 12.81 16.25
N LEU A 149 -1.20 12.07 15.95
CA LEU A 149 -1.83 11.14 16.88
C LEU A 149 -0.93 9.93 17.19
N CYS A 150 -0.17 9.42 16.23
CA CYS A 150 0.86 8.39 16.48
C CYS A 150 1.93 8.90 17.47
N CYS A 151 2.45 10.11 17.26
CA CYS A 151 3.39 10.73 18.18
C CYS A 151 2.76 10.99 19.57
N TYR A 152 1.51 11.46 19.60
CA TYR A 152 0.78 11.67 20.85
C TYR A 152 0.60 10.37 21.63
N LEU A 153 0.08 9.31 21.02
CA LEU A 153 -0.19 8.04 21.70
C LEU A 153 1.10 7.39 22.20
N THR A 154 2.16 7.36 21.38
CA THR A 154 3.46 6.79 21.78
C THR A 154 4.09 7.59 22.94
N THR A 155 4.02 8.91 22.91
CA THR A 155 4.52 9.76 24.01
C THR A 155 3.66 9.57 25.26
N LYS A 156 2.33 9.55 25.12
CA LYS A 156 1.40 9.37 26.24
C LYS A 156 1.57 8.01 26.92
N ALA A 157 1.82 6.95 26.14
CA ALA A 157 2.12 5.63 26.67
C ALA A 157 3.36 5.66 27.57
N LEU A 158 4.46 6.25 27.11
CA LEU A 158 5.72 6.30 27.86
C LEU A 158 5.72 7.28 29.04
N THR A 159 4.80 8.23 29.06
CA THR A 159 4.62 9.19 30.17
C THR A 159 3.47 8.82 31.12
N ASN A 160 2.78 7.71 30.88
CA ASN A 160 1.75 7.18 31.76
C ASN A 160 2.38 6.72 33.09
N SER A 161 1.67 6.93 34.21
CA SER A 161 2.17 6.60 35.56
C SER A 161 2.52 5.12 35.76
N GLU A 162 1.80 4.21 35.08
CA GLU A 162 2.06 2.76 35.19
C GLU A 162 3.24 2.30 34.30
N VAL A 163 3.48 2.97 33.17
CA VAL A 163 4.61 2.68 32.26
C VAL A 163 5.87 3.44 32.64
N SER A 164 5.71 4.72 33.00
CA SER A 164 6.72 5.65 33.51
C SER A 164 7.89 5.98 32.57
N SER A 165 8.31 5.09 31.70
CA SER A 165 9.46 5.26 30.80
C SER A 165 9.57 4.08 29.81
N ILE A 166 10.47 4.19 28.85
CA ILE A 166 10.83 3.06 27.95
C ILE A 166 11.36 1.87 28.76
N GLY A 167 12.13 2.14 29.84
CA GLY A 167 12.60 1.09 30.74
C GLY A 167 11.48 0.42 31.53
N GLY A 168 10.50 1.21 31.98
CA GLY A 168 9.29 0.70 32.63
C GLY A 168 8.43 -0.16 31.69
N LEU A 169 8.34 0.25 30.41
CA LEU A 169 7.68 -0.58 29.38
C LEU A 169 8.36 -1.95 29.23
N TYR A 170 9.71 -1.99 29.23
CA TYR A 170 10.45 -3.25 29.24
C TYR A 170 10.08 -4.14 30.44
N ASP A 171 10.06 -3.54 31.63
CA ASP A 171 9.78 -4.26 32.87
C ASP A 171 8.34 -4.82 32.87
N LEU A 172 7.35 -4.06 32.35
CA LEU A 172 5.97 -4.52 32.17
C LEU A 172 5.84 -5.66 31.17
N VAL A 173 6.53 -5.60 30.03
CA VAL A 173 6.53 -6.67 29.03
C VAL A 173 7.18 -7.93 29.60
N GLN A 174 8.26 -7.79 30.35
CA GLN A 174 8.91 -8.91 31.02
C GLN A 174 8.01 -9.56 32.08
N ALA A 175 7.23 -8.76 32.82
CA ALA A 175 6.23 -9.26 33.78
C ALA A 175 5.05 -9.96 33.07
N ALA A 176 4.68 -9.52 31.87
CA ALA A 176 3.63 -10.14 31.05
C ALA A 176 4.08 -11.48 30.40
N GLN A 177 5.39 -11.66 30.20
CA GLN A 177 6.00 -12.82 29.49
C GLN A 177 5.44 -14.17 29.90
N PRO A 178 5.26 -14.53 31.20
CA PRO A 178 4.77 -15.88 31.57
C PRO A 178 3.33 -16.14 31.11
N ARG A 179 2.54 -15.10 30.84
CA ARG A 179 1.14 -15.19 30.40
C ARG A 179 1.00 -15.18 28.88
N HIS A 180 2.01 -14.66 28.18
CA HIS A 180 2.03 -14.45 26.73
C HIS A 180 3.25 -15.12 26.09
N MET A 181 3.37 -16.43 26.25
CA MET A 181 4.41 -17.19 25.56
C MET A 181 4.05 -17.35 24.08
N VAL A 182 4.96 -16.92 23.21
CA VAL A 182 4.75 -16.96 21.75
C VAL A 182 5.38 -18.23 21.17
N GLU A 183 4.55 -19.08 20.58
CA GLU A 183 5.02 -20.27 19.87
C GLU A 183 5.91 -19.88 18.68
N GLY A 184 7.07 -20.55 18.54
CA GLY A 184 8.06 -20.25 17.49
C GLY A 184 9.01 -19.08 17.80
N ASN A 185 8.83 -18.39 18.93
CA ASN A 185 9.82 -17.43 19.43
C ASN A 185 10.86 -18.15 20.28
N LEU A 186 12.09 -17.65 20.29
CA LEU A 186 13.15 -18.16 21.14
C LEU A 186 12.74 -18.10 22.62
N GLY A 187 12.63 -19.28 23.27
CA GLY A 187 12.13 -19.38 24.64
C GLY A 187 10.73 -18.83 24.88
N GLY A 188 9.89 -18.74 23.83
CA GLY A 188 8.57 -18.13 23.89
C GLY A 188 8.59 -16.60 24.11
N SER A 189 9.75 -15.96 23.99
CA SER A 189 9.94 -14.57 24.41
C SER A 189 9.28 -13.56 23.50
N LEU A 190 8.64 -12.54 24.10
CA LEU A 190 8.13 -11.33 23.44
C LEU A 190 9.25 -10.36 23.01
N LEU A 191 10.44 -10.50 23.61
CA LEU A 191 11.58 -9.59 23.47
C LEU A 191 12.68 -10.14 22.55
N THR A 192 12.30 -10.86 21.49
CA THR A 192 13.27 -11.44 20.55
C THR A 192 12.91 -11.13 19.10
N MET A 193 13.94 -10.99 18.26
CA MET A 193 13.79 -10.99 16.79
C MET A 193 13.82 -12.41 16.21
N SER A 194 14.21 -13.43 16.99
CA SER A 194 14.18 -14.83 16.59
C SER A 194 12.76 -15.40 16.75
N SER A 195 11.84 -14.87 15.93
CA SER A 195 10.43 -15.20 15.87
C SER A 195 10.08 -15.82 14.52
N GLN A 196 9.72 -17.11 14.53
CA GLN A 196 9.32 -17.83 13.32
C GLN A 196 8.02 -17.25 12.74
N GLN A 197 7.02 -16.99 13.57
CA GLN A 197 5.74 -16.43 13.16
C GLN A 197 5.90 -15.00 12.65
N GLY A 198 6.74 -14.19 13.30
CA GLY A 198 7.03 -12.82 12.87
C GLY A 198 7.68 -12.78 11.49
N ILE A 199 8.67 -13.65 11.20
CA ILE A 199 9.28 -13.69 9.86
C ILE A 199 8.33 -14.23 8.79
N PHE A 200 7.48 -15.22 9.11
CA PHE A 200 6.46 -15.71 8.18
C PHE A 200 5.47 -14.61 7.82
N PHE A 201 5.02 -13.86 8.82
CA PHE A 201 4.18 -12.69 8.60
C PHE A 201 4.88 -11.62 7.74
N GLY A 202 6.15 -11.33 8.03
CA GLY A 202 6.97 -10.43 7.19
C GLY A 202 7.06 -10.91 5.75
N ILE A 203 7.23 -12.22 5.51
CA ILE A 203 7.24 -12.81 4.16
C ILE A 203 5.88 -12.64 3.48
N ILE A 204 4.76 -12.91 4.17
CA ILE A 204 3.41 -12.69 3.63
C ILE A 204 3.27 -11.24 3.17
N LEU A 205 3.56 -10.28 4.03
CA LEU A 205 3.46 -8.86 3.69
C LEU A 205 4.43 -8.46 2.59
N MET A 206 5.68 -8.91 2.65
CA MET A 206 6.65 -8.64 1.60
C MET A 206 6.13 -9.13 0.26
N VAL A 207 5.70 -10.39 0.17
CA VAL A 207 5.27 -11.00 -1.08
C VAL A 207 3.94 -10.40 -1.53
N SER A 208 2.99 -10.17 -0.64
CA SER A 208 1.72 -9.50 -0.96
C SER A 208 1.92 -8.07 -1.44
N ASN A 209 2.89 -7.38 -0.88
CA ASN A 209 3.21 -6.01 -1.25
C ASN A 209 4.41 -5.91 -2.20
N PHE A 210 5.17 -6.95 -2.46
CA PHE A 210 6.43 -6.92 -3.22
C PHE A 210 6.22 -7.27 -4.68
N GLY A 211 5.89 -6.37 -5.44
CA GLY A 211 5.56 -6.67 -6.79
C GLY A 211 6.27 -5.93 -7.86
N ALA A 212 7.48 -5.50 -7.84
CA ALA A 212 7.88 -4.70 -8.96
C ALA A 212 9.33 -4.59 -9.36
N VAL A 213 10.25 -5.11 -8.59
CA VAL A 213 11.59 -4.53 -8.70
C VAL A 213 12.48 -5.15 -9.74
N ILE A 214 12.21 -6.33 -10.22
CA ILE A 214 13.32 -7.12 -10.75
C ILE A 214 13.21 -7.59 -12.16
N VAL A 215 12.40 -7.13 -12.99
CA VAL A 215 12.53 -7.58 -14.38
C VAL A 215 12.94 -6.46 -15.33
N SER A 216 13.87 -5.64 -14.95
CA SER A 216 14.48 -4.77 -15.95
C SER A 216 15.97 -4.83 -15.94
N LEU A 217 16.46 -5.96 -16.31
CA LEU A 217 17.71 -5.98 -17.05
C LEU A 217 17.39 -5.68 -18.51
N ASP A 218 17.10 -4.41 -18.72
CA ASP A 218 17.19 -3.88 -20.07
C ASP A 218 18.65 -4.04 -20.49
N ARG A 219 18.89 -4.67 -21.62
CA ARG A 219 20.22 -4.90 -22.24
C ARG A 219 21.06 -3.62 -22.36
N GLU A 220 20.45 -2.46 -22.18
CA GLU A 220 21.13 -1.16 -22.17
C GLU A 220 21.85 -0.82 -20.86
N LEU A 221 21.68 -1.59 -19.79
CA LEU A 221 22.31 -1.39 -18.47
C LEU A 221 23.27 -2.52 -18.07
N HIS A 222 23.87 -3.24 -19.03
CA HIS A 222 25.01 -4.16 -18.89
C HIS A 222 25.10 -5.00 -17.61
N GLY A 223 24.76 -6.27 -17.70
CA GLY A 223 25.11 -7.32 -16.75
C GLY A 223 24.03 -8.38 -16.55
N PRO A 224 24.41 -9.67 -16.34
CA PRO A 224 23.45 -10.71 -16.01
C PRO A 224 22.90 -10.48 -14.58
N GLY A 225 21.60 -10.42 -14.45
CA GLY A 225 20.93 -10.04 -13.22
C GLY A 225 20.12 -11.11 -12.56
N PHE A 226 19.89 -10.87 -11.36
CA PHE A 226 19.22 -11.72 -10.39
C PHE A 226 17.69 -11.47 -10.37
N ILE A 227 16.86 -12.48 -10.17
CA ILE A 227 15.39 -12.44 -10.28
C ILE A 227 14.77 -12.49 -8.88
N TRP A 228 13.84 -11.57 -8.56
CA TRP A 228 13.07 -11.55 -7.31
C TRP A 228 11.56 -11.33 -7.52
N PRO A 229 10.67 -11.77 -6.61
CA PRO A 229 9.21 -11.74 -6.78
C PRO A 229 8.52 -10.42 -6.38
N THR A 230 7.26 -10.27 -6.65
CA THR A 230 6.54 -9.05 -6.97
C THR A 230 5.16 -8.89 -6.31
N ASP A 231 4.49 -7.76 -6.41
CA ASP A 231 3.49 -7.15 -5.54
C ASP A 231 2.04 -7.04 -6.05
N SER A 232 1.09 -7.12 -5.11
CA SER A 232 -0.34 -6.85 -5.28
C SER A 232 -0.67 -5.36 -5.43
N SER A 233 0.13 -4.46 -4.86
CA SER A 233 -0.08 -3.01 -4.97
C SER A 233 -0.03 -2.49 -6.40
N GLN A 234 0.50 -3.27 -7.34
CA GLN A 234 0.54 -2.90 -8.76
C GLN A 234 -0.79 -3.07 -9.49
N MET A 235 -1.65 -3.92 -8.98
CA MET A 235 -3.04 -3.96 -9.43
C MET A 235 -3.84 -2.78 -8.86
N ASP A 236 -3.27 -2.02 -7.92
CA ASP A 236 -3.84 -0.76 -7.45
C ASP A 236 -3.54 0.38 -8.45
N ALA A 237 -4.53 0.71 -9.26
CA ALA A 237 -4.47 1.80 -10.23
C ALA A 237 -4.13 3.15 -9.59
N GLY A 238 -4.42 3.37 -8.31
CA GLY A 238 -4.14 4.59 -7.58
C GLY A 238 -2.65 4.92 -7.48
N TYR A 239 -1.78 3.92 -7.36
CA TYR A 239 -0.33 4.11 -7.32
C TYR A 239 0.24 4.62 -8.64
N PHE A 240 -0.15 4.00 -9.75
CA PHE A 240 0.25 4.45 -11.07
C PHE A 240 -0.25 5.87 -11.37
N THR A 241 -1.48 6.19 -10.99
CA THR A 241 -2.04 7.54 -11.15
C THR A 241 -1.19 8.60 -10.44
N LYS A 242 -0.71 8.32 -9.22
CA LYS A 242 0.19 9.22 -8.48
C LYS A 242 1.55 9.37 -9.17
N ALA A 243 2.14 8.28 -9.68
CA ALA A 243 3.38 8.34 -10.44
C ALA A 243 3.22 9.14 -11.75
N PHE A 244 2.09 8.97 -12.46
CA PHE A 244 1.80 9.72 -13.68
C PHE A 244 1.51 11.21 -13.41
N ALA A 245 0.90 11.57 -12.26
CA ALA A 245 0.65 12.95 -11.85
C ALA A 245 1.91 13.70 -11.37
N ALA A 246 2.93 12.99 -10.94
CA ALA A 246 4.18 13.57 -10.47
C ALA A 246 5.04 14.14 -11.62
N SER A 247 5.83 15.19 -11.34
CA SER A 247 6.89 15.57 -12.26
C SER A 247 7.94 14.44 -12.36
N PRO A 248 8.57 14.22 -13.53
CA PRO A 248 9.55 13.14 -13.71
C PRO A 248 10.69 13.16 -12.68
N GLU A 249 11.07 14.34 -12.22
CA GLU A 249 12.13 14.55 -11.24
C GLU A 249 11.68 14.27 -9.80
N ALA A 250 10.38 14.37 -9.51
CA ALA A 250 9.82 14.17 -8.17
C ALA A 250 9.39 12.73 -7.88
N VAL A 251 9.21 11.88 -8.91
CA VAL A 251 8.76 10.49 -8.74
C VAL A 251 9.72 9.73 -7.83
N VAL A 252 11.00 9.64 -8.22
CA VAL A 252 11.97 8.82 -7.49
C VAL A 252 12.18 9.31 -6.06
N PRO A 253 12.54 10.60 -5.81
CA PRO A 253 12.75 11.06 -4.44
C PRO A 253 11.46 11.02 -3.61
N GLY A 254 10.28 11.23 -4.20
CA GLY A 254 9.00 11.17 -3.49
C GLY A 254 8.69 9.78 -2.95
N TYR A 255 8.84 8.74 -3.76
CA TYR A 255 8.62 7.37 -3.34
C TYR A 255 9.72 6.85 -2.39
N VAL A 256 10.97 7.23 -2.61
CA VAL A 256 12.08 6.85 -1.72
C VAL A 256 11.88 7.45 -0.32
N VAL A 257 11.65 8.76 -0.23
CA VAL A 257 11.39 9.43 1.05
C VAL A 257 10.12 8.89 1.70
N GLY A 258 9.05 8.72 0.94
CA GLY A 258 7.80 8.16 1.43
C GLY A 258 7.98 6.77 2.02
N GLY A 259 8.68 5.87 1.32
CA GLY A 259 8.93 4.51 1.78
C GLY A 259 9.80 4.43 3.04
N ILE A 260 10.87 5.22 3.10
CA ILE A 260 11.75 5.29 4.28
C ILE A 260 10.99 5.86 5.49
N CYS A 261 10.21 6.91 5.29
CA CYS A 261 9.39 7.49 6.36
C CYS A 261 8.28 6.53 6.83
N TYR A 262 7.64 5.81 5.92
CA TYR A 262 6.59 4.86 6.25
C TYR A 262 7.05 3.80 7.26
N PHE A 263 8.27 3.29 7.13
CA PHE A 263 8.81 2.24 8.00
C PHE A 263 8.70 2.58 9.50
N SER A 264 8.90 3.84 9.86
CA SER A 264 8.87 4.27 11.25
C SER A 264 7.50 4.10 11.92
N ILE A 265 6.42 4.19 11.15
CA ILE A 265 5.06 4.23 11.70
C ILE A 265 4.67 2.86 12.29
N PRO A 266 4.63 1.75 11.53
CA PRO A 266 4.33 0.45 12.10
C PRO A 266 5.35 0.03 13.15
N TRP A 267 6.64 0.35 12.95
CA TRP A 267 7.67 -0.02 13.91
C TRP A 267 7.50 0.69 15.25
N ALA A 268 7.39 2.01 15.28
CA ALA A 268 7.28 2.77 16.53
C ALA A 268 5.90 2.61 17.20
N LEU A 269 4.81 2.86 16.44
CA LEU A 269 3.45 2.77 16.97
C LEU A 269 3.14 1.35 17.45
N GLY A 270 3.42 0.35 16.60
CA GLY A 270 3.18 -1.05 16.92
C GLY A 270 3.97 -1.52 18.12
N THR A 271 5.26 -1.21 18.17
CA THR A 271 6.10 -1.60 19.31
C THR A 271 5.62 -0.95 20.60
N VAL A 272 5.47 0.38 20.63
CA VAL A 272 5.10 1.08 21.87
C VAL A 272 3.68 0.74 22.30
N MET A 273 2.71 0.87 21.42
CA MET A 273 1.29 0.67 21.80
C MET A 273 0.94 -0.81 22.00
N GLY A 274 1.51 -1.72 21.17
CA GLY A 274 1.28 -3.16 21.33
C GLY A 274 1.90 -3.69 22.61
N MET A 275 3.15 -3.30 22.92
CA MET A 275 3.78 -3.66 24.19
C MET A 275 3.08 -3.02 25.41
N THR A 276 2.54 -1.81 25.26
CA THR A 276 1.72 -1.16 26.29
C THR A 276 0.42 -1.92 26.52
N ALA A 277 -0.25 -2.38 25.48
CA ALA A 277 -1.46 -3.19 25.62
C ALA A 277 -1.17 -4.49 26.37
N LEU A 278 -0.09 -5.22 26.01
CA LEU A 278 0.37 -6.41 26.72
C LEU A 278 0.72 -6.14 28.18
N GLY A 279 1.48 -5.10 28.44
CA GLY A 279 1.95 -4.77 29.80
C GLY A 279 0.85 -4.33 30.73
N LEU A 280 -0.14 -3.58 30.22
CA LEU A 280 -1.26 -3.03 31.02
C LEU A 280 -2.51 -3.92 31.05
N GLU A 281 -2.52 -5.07 30.38
CA GLU A 281 -3.69 -5.96 30.33
C GLU A 281 -4.22 -6.38 31.71
N THR A 282 -3.34 -6.46 32.69
CA THR A 282 -3.69 -6.76 34.10
C THR A 282 -3.95 -5.51 34.95
N SER A 283 -3.87 -4.32 34.39
CA SER A 283 -4.23 -3.08 35.07
C SER A 283 -5.75 -2.90 35.11
N ARG A 284 -6.24 -2.31 36.22
CA ARG A 284 -7.67 -1.91 36.34
C ARG A 284 -8.11 -0.88 35.29
N ALA A 285 -7.16 -0.17 34.71
CA ALA A 285 -7.44 0.79 33.63
C ALA A 285 -7.67 0.10 32.28
N PHE A 286 -7.31 -1.17 32.11
CA PHE A 286 -7.47 -1.89 30.86
C PHE A 286 -8.93 -2.35 30.66
N PRO A 287 -9.54 -2.14 29.48
CA PRO A 287 -10.98 -2.36 29.29
C PRO A 287 -11.48 -3.78 29.56
N THR A 288 -10.64 -4.80 29.40
CA THR A 288 -11.03 -6.21 29.60
C THR A 288 -10.72 -6.74 31.00
N PHE A 289 -10.08 -5.93 31.88
CA PHE A 289 -9.74 -6.36 33.23
C PHE A 289 -10.95 -6.97 33.95
N PRO A 290 -10.82 -8.14 34.65
CA PRO A 290 -9.57 -8.88 34.93
C PRO A 290 -9.19 -9.96 33.90
N ARG A 291 -9.97 -10.16 32.84
CA ARG A 291 -9.68 -11.18 31.83
C ARG A 291 -8.66 -10.69 30.79
N GLN A 292 -7.98 -11.61 30.15
CA GLN A 292 -7.18 -11.36 28.96
C GLN A 292 -8.07 -11.07 27.74
N MET A 293 -7.50 -10.45 26.72
CA MET A 293 -8.16 -10.29 25.42
C MET A 293 -8.47 -11.65 24.79
N THR A 294 -9.64 -11.79 24.22
CA THR A 294 -10.02 -12.98 23.44
C THR A 294 -9.28 -13.01 22.10
N SER A 295 -9.20 -14.19 21.47
CA SER A 295 -8.61 -14.31 20.14
C SER A 295 -9.29 -13.40 19.12
N GLU A 296 -10.63 -13.28 19.19
CA GLU A 296 -11.42 -12.41 18.32
C GLU A 296 -11.14 -10.92 18.54
N GLU A 297 -10.93 -10.50 19.79
CA GLU A 297 -10.54 -9.12 20.12
C GLU A 297 -9.14 -8.79 19.58
N ILE A 298 -8.22 -9.76 19.67
CA ILE A 298 -6.86 -9.60 19.15
C ILE A 298 -6.89 -9.54 17.63
N THR A 299 -7.49 -10.51 16.94
CA THR A 299 -7.54 -10.56 15.47
C THR A 299 -8.42 -9.47 14.87
N GLY A 300 -9.40 -8.97 15.63
CA GLY A 300 -10.16 -7.75 15.33
C GLY A 300 -9.35 -6.44 15.45
N GLY A 301 -8.13 -6.48 15.98
CA GLY A 301 -7.23 -5.32 16.09
C GLY A 301 -7.50 -4.42 17.31
N LEU A 302 -8.19 -4.92 18.34
CA LEU A 302 -8.56 -4.11 19.50
C LEU A 302 -7.40 -3.80 20.47
N ALA A 303 -6.21 -4.35 20.24
CA ALA A 303 -5.02 -4.04 21.04
C ALA A 303 -4.67 -2.54 21.07
N LEU A 304 -4.78 -1.85 19.92
CA LEU A 304 -4.52 -0.41 19.84
C LEU A 304 -5.56 0.41 20.62
N PRO A 305 -6.88 0.31 20.38
CA PRO A 305 -7.87 1.08 21.12
C PRO A 305 -7.86 0.75 22.61
N TYR A 306 -7.72 -0.51 23.02
CA TYR A 306 -7.69 -0.88 24.45
C TYR A 306 -6.44 -0.34 25.15
N GLY A 307 -5.25 -0.48 24.53
CA GLY A 307 -4.03 0.14 25.04
C GLY A 307 -4.14 1.66 25.16
N ALA A 308 -4.72 2.32 24.15
CA ALA A 308 -4.95 3.77 24.16
C ALA A 308 -5.94 4.19 25.25
N MET A 309 -7.00 3.42 25.47
CA MET A 309 -7.95 3.66 26.57
C MET A 309 -7.28 3.46 27.94
N ALA A 310 -6.43 2.48 28.10
CA ALA A 310 -5.71 2.24 29.36
C ALA A 310 -4.80 3.42 29.74
N ILE A 311 -4.13 4.05 28.77
CA ILE A 311 -3.18 5.16 29.04
C ILE A 311 -3.82 6.56 29.06
N ALA A 312 -4.95 6.77 28.38
CA ALA A 312 -5.53 8.09 28.20
C ALA A 312 -7.07 8.11 28.33
N GLY A 313 -7.69 7.04 28.80
CA GLY A 313 -9.12 6.95 29.02
C GLY A 313 -9.95 7.27 27.77
N LYS A 314 -10.98 8.12 27.92
CA LYS A 314 -11.82 8.58 26.79
C LYS A 314 -11.02 9.30 25.70
N GLY A 315 -9.96 10.03 26.08
CA GLY A 315 -9.09 10.71 25.13
C GLY A 315 -8.34 9.74 24.23
N GLY A 316 -7.90 8.60 24.76
CA GLY A 316 -7.28 7.52 23.98
C GLY A 316 -8.26 6.87 23.00
N ALA A 317 -9.49 6.62 23.44
CA ALA A 317 -10.54 6.11 22.56
C ALA A 317 -10.83 7.07 21.39
N VAL A 318 -10.98 8.37 21.68
CA VAL A 318 -11.21 9.39 20.64
C VAL A 318 -10.01 9.50 19.70
N ALA A 319 -8.78 9.45 20.20
CA ALA A 319 -7.59 9.52 19.39
C ALA A 319 -7.49 8.34 18.41
N THR A 320 -7.73 7.11 18.88
CA THR A 320 -7.72 5.91 18.00
C THR A 320 -8.87 5.92 17.00
N LEU A 321 -10.06 6.35 17.44
CA LEU A 321 -11.23 6.50 16.57
C LEU A 321 -10.94 7.49 15.44
N LEU A 322 -10.42 8.69 15.78
CA LEU A 322 -10.09 9.72 14.82
C LEU A 322 -8.98 9.25 13.85
N MET A 323 -7.97 8.60 14.38
CA MET A 323 -6.85 8.06 13.59
C MET A 323 -7.32 7.00 12.59
N THR A 324 -8.17 6.07 13.02
CA THR A 324 -8.77 5.03 12.18
C THR A 324 -9.69 5.65 11.13
N PHE A 325 -10.54 6.61 11.52
CA PHE A 325 -11.43 7.33 10.61
C PHE A 325 -10.65 8.07 9.51
N MET A 326 -9.63 8.85 9.89
CA MET A 326 -8.79 9.58 8.92
C MET A 326 -8.06 8.63 7.96
N SER A 327 -7.60 7.50 8.46
CA SER A 327 -6.94 6.47 7.69
C SER A 327 -7.88 5.86 6.64
N VAL A 328 -9.09 5.44 7.05
CA VAL A 328 -10.10 4.87 6.15
C VAL A 328 -10.52 5.87 5.09
N THR A 329 -10.87 7.09 5.47
CA THR A 329 -11.32 8.10 4.50
C THR A 329 -10.25 8.42 3.47
N SER A 330 -8.98 8.46 3.85
CA SER A 330 -7.87 8.68 2.94
C SER A 330 -7.67 7.51 1.96
N THR A 331 -7.57 6.30 2.48
CA THR A 331 -7.23 5.13 1.64
C THR A 331 -8.42 4.59 0.87
N LEU A 332 -9.63 4.56 1.46
CA LEU A 332 -10.84 4.14 0.78
C LEU A 332 -11.17 5.06 -0.40
N SER A 333 -10.98 6.38 -0.24
CA SER A 333 -11.18 7.32 -1.34
C SER A 333 -10.27 7.02 -2.53
N ALA A 334 -9.01 6.64 -2.29
CA ALA A 334 -8.08 6.25 -3.34
C ALA A 334 -8.53 4.97 -4.07
N GLN A 335 -8.99 3.95 -3.34
CA GLN A 335 -9.48 2.69 -3.92
C GLN A 335 -10.74 2.92 -4.76
N VAL A 336 -11.69 3.68 -4.23
CA VAL A 336 -12.94 4.01 -4.94
C VAL A 336 -12.68 4.82 -6.21
N ILE A 337 -11.76 5.79 -6.17
CA ILE A 337 -11.34 6.57 -7.35
C ILE A 337 -10.66 5.66 -8.38
N ALA A 338 -9.82 4.73 -7.95
CA ALA A 338 -9.16 3.78 -8.86
C ALA A 338 -10.19 2.93 -9.61
N VAL A 339 -11.14 2.30 -8.90
CA VAL A 339 -12.19 1.48 -9.52
C VAL A 339 -13.13 2.30 -10.39
N SER A 340 -13.52 3.49 -9.94
CA SER A 340 -14.39 4.36 -10.73
C SER A 340 -13.71 4.83 -12.02
N SER A 341 -12.40 5.00 -12.01
CA SER A 341 -11.61 5.28 -13.21
C SER A 341 -11.60 4.08 -14.16
N ILE A 342 -11.45 2.87 -13.65
CA ILE A 342 -11.57 1.63 -14.45
C ILE A 342 -12.96 1.56 -15.10
N VAL A 343 -14.02 1.77 -14.32
CA VAL A 343 -15.41 1.75 -14.83
C VAL A 343 -15.64 2.78 -15.91
N SER A 344 -15.13 4.00 -15.74
CA SER A 344 -15.39 5.09 -16.69
C SER A 344 -14.49 5.03 -17.93
N PHE A 345 -13.18 4.78 -17.78
CA PHE A 345 -12.24 4.79 -18.89
C PHE A 345 -12.08 3.41 -19.54
N ASP A 346 -11.81 2.38 -18.74
CA ASP A 346 -11.48 1.05 -19.26
C ASP A 346 -12.73 0.27 -19.68
N VAL A 347 -13.88 0.48 -19.02
CA VAL A 347 -15.13 -0.20 -19.36
C VAL A 347 -16.02 0.67 -20.23
N TYR A 348 -16.54 1.79 -19.72
CA TYR A 348 -17.56 2.57 -20.42
C TYR A 348 -17.03 3.21 -21.72
N LYS A 349 -15.97 4.00 -21.66
CA LYS A 349 -15.38 4.66 -22.82
C LYS A 349 -14.81 3.66 -23.83
N THR A 350 -14.23 2.58 -23.33
CA THR A 350 -13.55 1.59 -24.18
C THR A 350 -14.52 0.70 -24.95
N TYR A 351 -15.60 0.23 -24.29
CA TYR A 351 -16.48 -0.80 -24.84
C TYR A 351 -17.90 -0.32 -25.13
N TRP A 352 -18.41 0.63 -24.35
CA TRP A 352 -19.81 1.03 -24.46
C TRP A 352 -20.01 2.26 -25.33
N ASN A 353 -19.26 3.34 -25.06
CA ASN A 353 -19.33 4.57 -25.84
C ASN A 353 -17.96 5.21 -26.08
N PRO A 354 -17.24 4.78 -27.16
CA PRO A 354 -15.92 5.34 -27.50
C PRO A 354 -15.93 6.85 -27.80
N LYS A 355 -17.08 7.39 -28.20
CA LYS A 355 -17.28 8.83 -28.49
C LYS A 355 -17.83 9.61 -27.30
N SER A 356 -17.81 9.04 -26.09
CA SER A 356 -18.37 9.67 -24.89
C SER A 356 -17.76 11.04 -24.59
N SER A 357 -18.61 11.95 -24.13
CA SER A 357 -18.18 13.27 -23.68
C SER A 357 -17.49 13.20 -22.30
N SER A 358 -16.71 14.22 -21.96
CA SER A 358 -16.13 14.33 -20.61
C SER A 358 -17.19 14.38 -19.50
N ALA A 359 -18.40 14.89 -19.81
CA ALA A 359 -19.51 14.92 -18.86
C ALA A 359 -20.06 13.50 -18.58
N ASP A 360 -20.16 12.67 -19.62
CA ASP A 360 -20.59 11.27 -19.49
C ASP A 360 -19.58 10.47 -18.66
N LEU A 361 -18.28 10.66 -18.89
CA LEU A 361 -17.24 9.99 -18.13
C LEU A 361 -17.31 10.34 -16.63
N ILE A 362 -17.55 11.63 -16.30
CA ILE A 362 -17.74 12.05 -14.90
C ILE A 362 -18.99 11.41 -14.29
N ARG A 363 -20.08 11.29 -15.06
CA ARG A 363 -21.31 10.66 -14.60
C ARG A 363 -21.07 9.17 -14.30
N TRP A 364 -20.42 8.44 -15.20
CA TRP A 364 -20.10 7.03 -15.01
C TRP A 364 -19.08 6.81 -13.91
N ASN A 365 -18.13 7.72 -13.73
CA ASN A 365 -17.21 7.71 -12.59
C ASN A 365 -17.99 7.77 -11.25
N ARG A 366 -18.95 8.71 -11.12
CA ARG A 366 -19.79 8.81 -9.90
C ARG A 366 -20.66 7.57 -9.67
N ILE A 367 -21.23 7.00 -10.72
CA ILE A 367 -22.00 5.76 -10.66
C ILE A 367 -21.11 4.61 -10.19
N GLY A 368 -19.89 4.51 -10.75
CA GLY A 368 -18.91 3.51 -10.35
C GLY A 368 -18.52 3.61 -8.87
N VAL A 369 -18.34 4.83 -8.35
CA VAL A 369 -18.10 5.08 -6.92
C VAL A 369 -19.21 4.46 -6.04
N VAL A 370 -20.47 4.78 -6.36
CA VAL A 370 -21.62 4.35 -5.56
C VAL A 370 -21.79 2.83 -5.63
N ILE A 371 -21.77 2.25 -6.82
CA ILE A 371 -21.95 0.80 -7.01
C ILE A 371 -20.84 0.02 -6.30
N PHE A 372 -19.57 0.41 -6.49
CA PHE A 372 -18.45 -0.26 -5.85
C PHE A 372 -18.52 -0.14 -4.33
N GLY A 373 -18.84 1.04 -3.80
CA GLY A 373 -19.00 1.25 -2.35
C GLY A 373 -20.09 0.37 -1.74
N LEU A 374 -21.25 0.24 -2.41
CA LEU A 374 -22.34 -0.63 -1.96
C LEU A 374 -21.96 -2.11 -2.00
N ILE A 375 -21.28 -2.57 -3.06
CA ILE A 375 -20.80 -3.95 -3.16
C ILE A 375 -19.78 -4.24 -2.06
N ALA A 376 -18.82 -3.36 -1.86
CA ALA A 376 -17.79 -3.54 -0.84
C ALA A 376 -18.39 -3.56 0.58
N ALA A 377 -19.31 -2.65 0.88
CA ALA A 377 -20.01 -2.62 2.18
C ALA A 377 -20.86 -3.89 2.41
N GLY A 378 -21.61 -4.33 1.41
CA GLY A 378 -22.40 -5.54 1.47
C GLY A 378 -21.56 -6.80 1.70
N LEU A 379 -20.46 -6.95 0.96
CA LEU A 379 -19.53 -8.08 1.15
C LEU A 379 -18.82 -8.01 2.51
N THR A 380 -18.47 -6.82 2.99
CA THR A 380 -17.90 -6.65 4.32
C THR A 380 -18.86 -7.11 5.41
N ALA A 381 -20.15 -6.77 5.29
CA ALA A 381 -21.18 -7.23 6.22
C ALA A 381 -21.33 -8.77 6.20
N VAL A 382 -21.27 -9.38 5.01
CA VAL A 382 -21.26 -10.85 4.87
C VAL A 382 -20.03 -11.46 5.54
N PHE A 383 -18.83 -10.94 5.27
CA PHE A 383 -17.57 -11.44 5.86
C PHE A 383 -17.63 -11.36 7.39
N ASN A 384 -18.05 -10.23 7.93
CA ASN A 384 -18.21 -10.06 9.38
C ASN A 384 -19.23 -11.06 9.97
N HIS A 385 -20.35 -11.29 9.26
CA HIS A 385 -21.39 -12.21 9.73
C HIS A 385 -20.93 -13.68 9.78
N ILE A 386 -20.08 -14.09 8.85
CA ILE A 386 -19.51 -15.46 8.81
C ILE A 386 -18.24 -15.62 9.65
N GLY A 387 -17.82 -14.58 10.38
CA GLY A 387 -16.65 -14.61 11.28
C GLY A 387 -15.30 -14.39 10.61
N LEU A 388 -15.27 -13.88 9.36
CA LEU A 388 -14.03 -13.46 8.71
C LEU A 388 -13.66 -12.05 9.20
N ASP A 389 -12.67 -11.98 10.05
CA ASP A 389 -12.20 -10.74 10.65
C ASP A 389 -11.07 -10.05 9.84
N MET A 390 -10.58 -8.93 10.38
CA MET A 390 -9.51 -8.14 9.79
C MET A 390 -8.20 -8.95 9.69
N GLY A 391 -7.87 -9.72 10.71
CA GLY A 391 -6.64 -10.52 10.76
C GLY A 391 -6.65 -11.61 9.68
N TRP A 392 -7.76 -12.35 9.55
CA TRP A 392 -7.91 -13.38 8.52
C TRP A 392 -7.76 -12.78 7.11
N THR A 393 -8.44 -11.67 6.83
CA THR A 393 -8.35 -11.02 5.52
C THR A 393 -6.96 -10.46 5.23
N LEU A 394 -6.25 -9.95 6.24
CA LEU A 394 -4.88 -9.47 6.11
C LEU A 394 -3.90 -10.57 5.66
N TYR A 395 -4.00 -11.75 6.26
CA TYR A 395 -3.12 -12.87 5.92
C TYR A 395 -3.46 -13.50 4.57
N MET A 396 -4.74 -13.59 4.23
CA MET A 396 -5.22 -14.25 3.02
C MET A 396 -5.08 -13.42 1.74
N ILE A 397 -5.11 -12.08 1.86
CA ILE A 397 -5.24 -11.18 0.70
C ILE A 397 -4.17 -11.45 -0.38
N GLY A 398 -2.95 -11.79 0.02
CA GLY A 398 -1.86 -12.11 -0.91
C GLY A 398 -2.16 -13.29 -1.82
N ILE A 399 -2.91 -14.28 -1.35
CA ILE A 399 -3.23 -15.47 -2.12
C ILE A 399 -4.10 -15.14 -3.35
N ILE A 400 -5.06 -14.22 -3.16
CA ILE A 400 -6.00 -13.82 -4.21
C ILE A 400 -5.38 -12.77 -5.15
N VAL A 401 -4.52 -11.90 -4.63
CA VAL A 401 -4.10 -10.69 -5.31
C VAL A 401 -2.76 -10.82 -6.05
N CYS A 402 -1.83 -11.64 -5.53
CA CYS A 402 -0.50 -11.81 -6.12
C CYS A 402 -0.44 -12.42 -7.54
N PRO A 403 -1.38 -13.28 -8.00
CA PRO A 403 -1.21 -13.98 -9.28
C PRO A 403 -1.13 -13.08 -10.51
N GLY A 404 -1.79 -11.93 -10.48
CA GLY A 404 -1.79 -10.98 -11.61
C GLY A 404 -0.49 -10.21 -11.82
N ILE A 405 0.40 -10.26 -10.88
CA ILE A 405 1.55 -9.37 -10.75
C ILE A 405 2.64 -9.66 -11.78
N PHE A 406 3.20 -10.88 -11.77
CA PHE A 406 4.24 -11.24 -12.75
C PHE A 406 3.76 -11.12 -14.19
N PRO A 407 2.56 -11.60 -14.54
CA PRO A 407 2.03 -11.39 -15.87
C PRO A 407 1.98 -9.92 -16.28
N LEU A 408 1.54 -9.05 -15.37
CA LEU A 408 1.47 -7.60 -15.60
C LEU A 408 2.85 -6.98 -15.80
N ILE A 409 3.82 -7.29 -14.92
CA ILE A 409 5.18 -6.76 -15.02
C ILE A 409 5.88 -7.24 -16.27
N LEU A 410 5.80 -8.53 -16.56
CA LEU A 410 6.37 -9.08 -17.77
C LEU A 410 5.73 -8.45 -19.00
N SER A 411 4.44 -8.06 -18.91
CA SER A 411 3.77 -7.31 -19.97
C SER A 411 4.40 -5.93 -20.24
N ILE A 412 4.99 -5.31 -19.23
CA ILE A 412 5.67 -4.01 -19.36
C ILE A 412 7.14 -4.19 -19.72
N LEU A 413 7.79 -5.25 -19.26
CA LEU A 413 9.24 -5.40 -19.31
C LEU A 413 9.74 -6.42 -20.36
N TRP A 414 9.01 -7.48 -20.62
CA TRP A 414 9.47 -8.59 -21.49
C TRP A 414 8.82 -8.60 -22.87
N LYS A 415 9.55 -8.25 -23.90
CA LYS A 415 9.06 -8.14 -25.29
C LYS A 415 8.38 -9.42 -25.81
N LYS A 416 8.85 -10.59 -25.37
CA LYS A 416 8.41 -11.89 -25.90
C LYS A 416 7.18 -12.47 -25.24
N GLN A 417 6.71 -11.91 -24.10
CA GLN A 417 5.53 -12.44 -23.41
C GLN A 417 4.31 -12.41 -24.32
N SER A 418 3.65 -13.57 -24.44
CA SER A 418 2.45 -13.72 -25.25
C SER A 418 1.17 -13.36 -24.47
N GLN A 419 0.10 -13.08 -25.20
CA GLN A 419 -1.24 -12.83 -24.62
C GLN A 419 -1.71 -14.03 -23.79
N ALA A 420 -1.58 -15.25 -24.36
CA ALA A 420 -1.95 -16.47 -23.65
C ALA A 420 -1.16 -16.66 -22.35
N ALA A 421 0.15 -16.38 -22.37
CA ALA A 421 0.98 -16.42 -21.19
C ALA A 421 0.52 -15.41 -20.12
N ALA A 422 0.21 -14.17 -20.51
CA ALA A 422 -0.22 -13.15 -19.59
C ALA A 422 -1.54 -13.50 -18.89
N ILE A 423 -2.53 -14.03 -19.61
CA ILE A 423 -3.83 -14.40 -19.06
C ILE A 423 -3.74 -15.70 -18.26
N ALA A 424 -3.27 -16.78 -18.90
CA ALA A 424 -3.30 -18.10 -18.29
C ALA A 424 -2.46 -18.19 -17.02
N SER A 425 -1.28 -17.55 -17.01
CA SER A 425 -0.42 -17.59 -15.83
C SER A 425 -1.06 -16.93 -14.59
N ALA A 426 -1.85 -15.86 -14.76
CA ALA A 426 -2.54 -15.21 -13.66
C ALA A 426 -3.60 -16.14 -13.03
N TYR A 427 -4.45 -16.76 -13.85
CA TYR A 427 -5.50 -17.63 -13.35
C TYR A 427 -4.97 -18.97 -12.81
N LEU A 428 -4.01 -19.59 -13.50
CA LEU A 428 -3.34 -20.80 -13.01
C LEU A 428 -2.59 -20.53 -11.70
N GLY A 429 -1.96 -19.36 -11.58
CA GLY A 429 -1.29 -18.93 -10.36
C GLY A 429 -2.24 -18.78 -9.18
N MET A 430 -3.42 -18.21 -9.42
CA MET A 430 -4.47 -18.09 -8.39
C MET A 430 -4.96 -19.47 -7.95
N ALA A 431 -5.24 -20.35 -8.90
CA ALA A 431 -5.67 -21.72 -8.58
C ALA A 431 -4.59 -22.50 -7.81
N THR A 432 -3.33 -22.37 -8.21
CA THR A 432 -2.18 -22.99 -7.52
C THR A 432 -2.02 -22.44 -6.10
N GLY A 433 -2.11 -21.12 -5.91
CA GLY A 433 -2.01 -20.48 -4.61
C GLY A 433 -3.11 -20.94 -3.65
N ILE A 434 -4.37 -20.98 -4.11
CA ILE A 434 -5.50 -21.47 -3.34
C ILE A 434 -5.31 -22.96 -3.01
N GLY A 435 -4.90 -23.79 -3.96
CA GLY A 435 -4.64 -25.21 -3.74
C GLY A 435 -3.55 -25.47 -2.71
N ILE A 436 -2.43 -24.72 -2.76
CA ILE A 436 -1.36 -24.82 -1.77
C ILE A 436 -1.84 -24.34 -0.40
N TRP A 437 -2.57 -23.25 -0.33
CA TRP A 437 -3.12 -22.70 0.91
C TRP A 437 -4.01 -23.70 1.64
N LEU A 438 -5.06 -24.20 0.96
CA LEU A 438 -5.97 -25.18 1.55
C LEU A 438 -5.29 -26.53 1.83
N GLY A 439 -4.42 -26.98 0.91
CA GLY A 439 -3.66 -28.21 1.09
C GLY A 439 -2.70 -28.15 2.28
N THR A 440 -2.05 -27.01 2.52
CA THR A 440 -1.17 -26.84 3.69
C THR A 440 -1.96 -26.66 4.98
N ALA A 441 -3.11 -25.97 4.97
CA ALA A 441 -4.00 -25.93 6.11
C ALA A 441 -4.43 -27.34 6.54
N TYR A 442 -4.87 -28.16 5.60
CA TYR A 442 -5.21 -29.57 5.90
C TYR A 442 -4.00 -30.40 6.33
N LYS A 443 -2.84 -30.22 5.70
CA LYS A 443 -1.61 -30.98 6.04
C LYS A 443 -1.17 -30.76 7.48
N PHE A 444 -1.17 -29.51 7.94
CA PHE A 444 -0.65 -29.14 9.26
C PHE A 444 -1.70 -29.29 10.36
N TYR A 445 -2.95 -28.95 10.10
CA TYR A 445 -4.00 -28.89 11.12
C TYR A 445 -5.06 -30.00 11.00
N LYS A 446 -5.09 -30.77 9.90
CA LYS A 446 -6.07 -31.85 9.59
C LYS A 446 -7.52 -31.39 9.46
N VAL A 447 -7.79 -30.09 9.55
CA VAL A 447 -9.11 -29.46 9.41
C VAL A 447 -8.96 -28.22 8.52
N ILE A 448 -9.99 -27.93 7.75
CA ILE A 448 -10.08 -26.69 6.97
C ILE A 448 -11.24 -25.87 7.55
N ASP A 449 -10.92 -24.88 8.35
CA ASP A 449 -11.85 -23.91 8.93
C ASP A 449 -11.27 -22.49 8.87
N ILE A 450 -11.98 -21.51 9.40
CA ILE A 450 -11.54 -20.11 9.41
C ILE A 450 -10.25 -19.96 10.21
N SER A 451 -10.12 -20.64 11.33
CA SER A 451 -8.92 -20.56 12.20
C SER A 451 -7.69 -21.12 11.51
N THR A 452 -7.79 -22.31 10.91
CA THR A 452 -6.65 -22.97 10.25
C THR A 452 -6.25 -22.32 8.93
N THR A 453 -7.24 -21.82 8.17
CA THR A 453 -6.97 -21.06 6.94
C THR A 453 -6.45 -19.66 7.22
N GLY A 454 -6.76 -19.05 8.37
CA GLY A 454 -6.18 -17.79 8.84
C GLY A 454 -4.79 -17.93 9.48
N ALA A 455 -4.29 -19.16 9.69
CA ALA A 455 -2.99 -19.37 10.30
C ALA A 455 -1.84 -18.89 9.40
N THR A 456 -0.79 -18.33 10.00
CA THR A 456 0.33 -17.69 9.30
C THR A 456 1.04 -18.63 8.32
N LEU A 457 1.23 -19.90 8.72
CA LEU A 457 1.98 -20.87 7.92
C LEU A 457 1.27 -21.25 6.61
N PRO A 458 -0.01 -21.68 6.58
CA PRO A 458 -0.75 -21.90 5.35
C PRO A 458 -0.85 -20.64 4.47
N CYS A 459 -1.10 -19.48 5.07
CA CYS A 459 -1.15 -18.22 4.34
C CYS A 459 0.18 -17.88 3.67
N MET A 460 1.32 -18.13 4.33
CA MET A 460 2.64 -17.93 3.76
C MET A 460 2.88 -18.83 2.54
N TYR A 461 2.62 -20.13 2.66
CA TYR A 461 2.79 -21.06 1.54
C TYR A 461 1.84 -20.75 0.37
N GLY A 462 0.58 -20.44 0.68
CA GLY A 462 -0.40 -20.02 -0.32
C GLY A 462 0.01 -18.76 -1.06
N THR A 463 0.47 -17.75 -0.33
CA THR A 463 0.94 -16.47 -0.90
C THR A 463 2.18 -16.67 -1.77
N LEU A 464 3.18 -17.45 -1.32
CA LEU A 464 4.35 -17.79 -2.11
C LEU A 464 3.98 -18.57 -3.38
N GLY A 465 3.10 -19.58 -3.25
CA GLY A 465 2.61 -20.35 -4.39
C GLY A 465 1.88 -19.47 -5.41
N SER A 466 1.00 -18.60 -4.92
CA SER A 466 0.24 -17.67 -5.73
C SER A 466 1.12 -16.65 -6.45
N ALA A 467 2.17 -16.15 -5.79
CA ALA A 467 3.08 -15.17 -6.37
C ALA A 467 4.07 -15.78 -7.36
N LEU A 468 4.68 -16.91 -7.03
CA LEU A 468 5.81 -17.45 -7.81
C LEU A 468 5.39 -18.31 -9.00
N SER A 469 4.29 -19.05 -8.87
CA SER A 469 3.83 -19.95 -9.95
C SER A 469 3.48 -19.23 -11.27
N PRO A 470 2.90 -18.00 -11.27
CA PRO A 470 2.67 -17.26 -12.51
C PRO A 470 3.94 -16.92 -13.28
N LEU A 471 5.07 -16.73 -12.59
CA LEU A 471 6.36 -16.50 -13.26
C LEU A 471 6.76 -17.73 -14.09
N LEU A 472 6.66 -18.92 -13.46
CA LEU A 472 6.95 -20.18 -14.13
C LEU A 472 5.99 -20.40 -15.32
N TYR A 473 4.69 -20.24 -15.10
CA TYR A 473 3.68 -20.42 -16.15
C TYR A 473 3.87 -19.42 -17.30
N SER A 474 4.10 -18.13 -16.99
CA SER A 474 4.41 -17.12 -18.01
C SER A 474 5.63 -17.50 -18.83
N PHE A 475 6.69 -17.97 -18.19
CA PHE A 475 7.89 -18.38 -18.87
C PHE A 475 7.63 -19.57 -19.79
N VAL A 476 7.06 -20.66 -19.28
CA VAL A 476 6.78 -21.89 -20.05
C VAL A 476 5.85 -21.60 -21.23
N ILE A 477 4.72 -20.92 -21.00
CA ILE A 477 3.75 -20.64 -22.08
C ILE A 477 4.36 -19.71 -23.13
N THR A 478 5.15 -18.73 -22.72
CA THR A 478 5.82 -17.83 -23.67
C THR A 478 6.88 -18.55 -24.51
N MET A 479 7.58 -19.55 -23.96
CA MET A 479 8.56 -20.35 -24.73
C MET A 479 7.88 -21.18 -25.81
N VAL A 480 6.66 -21.67 -25.55
CA VAL A 480 5.86 -22.43 -26.53
C VAL A 480 5.27 -21.52 -27.61
N ALA A 481 4.77 -20.34 -27.23
CA ALA A 481 4.10 -19.42 -28.15
C ALA A 481 4.59 -17.96 -27.92
N PRO A 482 5.82 -17.62 -28.35
CA PRO A 482 6.36 -16.28 -28.15
C PRO A 482 5.67 -15.25 -29.05
N GLN A 483 5.43 -14.05 -28.52
CA GLN A 483 5.07 -12.88 -29.31
C GLN A 483 6.21 -11.87 -29.30
N SER A 484 6.44 -11.16 -30.40
CA SER A 484 7.37 -10.04 -30.42
C SER A 484 6.59 -8.73 -30.36
N PHE A 485 6.93 -7.87 -29.41
CA PHE A 485 6.29 -6.57 -29.24
C PHE A 485 7.30 -5.43 -29.40
N ASP A 486 6.94 -4.43 -30.20
CA ASP A 486 7.77 -3.24 -30.36
C ASP A 486 7.27 -2.09 -29.50
N TRP A 487 8.10 -1.65 -28.54
CA TRP A 487 7.80 -0.53 -27.64
C TRP A 487 7.79 0.83 -28.35
N GLU A 488 8.46 0.98 -29.49
CA GLU A 488 8.46 2.24 -30.22
C GLU A 488 7.07 2.54 -30.79
N SER A 489 6.31 1.50 -31.14
CA SER A 489 4.93 1.64 -31.63
C SER A 489 4.01 2.31 -30.59
N MET A 490 4.26 2.11 -29.30
CA MET A 490 3.49 2.74 -28.21
C MET A 490 3.82 4.22 -28.00
N LYS A 491 5.02 4.66 -28.31
CA LYS A 491 5.42 6.06 -28.11
C LYS A 491 4.68 7.01 -29.07
N GLY A 492 4.31 6.52 -30.26
CA GLY A 492 3.60 7.26 -31.29
C GLY A 492 2.08 7.11 -31.25
N SER A 493 1.57 6.09 -30.54
CA SER A 493 0.14 5.80 -30.49
C SER A 493 -0.61 6.79 -29.62
N GLN A 494 -1.74 7.23 -30.14
CA GLN A 494 -2.74 7.98 -29.37
C GLN A 494 -3.51 6.97 -28.52
N LEU A 495 -2.99 6.67 -27.31
CA LEU A 495 -3.77 5.95 -26.31
C LEU A 495 -4.97 6.86 -25.95
N VAL A 496 -6.11 6.52 -26.52
CA VAL A 496 -7.47 7.02 -26.27
C VAL A 496 -7.56 8.41 -25.61
N THR A 497 -7.03 9.43 -26.25
CA THR A 497 -7.29 10.81 -25.87
C THR A 497 -8.29 11.42 -26.87
N GLY A 498 -9.52 11.63 -26.40
CA GLY A 498 -10.54 12.36 -27.18
C GLY A 498 -10.31 13.85 -27.31
N ASP A 499 -9.09 14.36 -27.08
CA ASP A 499 -8.79 15.78 -27.13
C ASP A 499 -7.55 16.06 -27.97
N ASP A 500 -7.72 16.09 -29.29
CA ASP A 500 -6.73 16.64 -30.25
C ASP A 500 -6.37 18.11 -29.98
N ILE A 501 -7.09 18.78 -29.09
CA ILE A 501 -6.98 20.21 -28.80
C ILE A 501 -5.84 20.52 -27.82
N VAL A 502 -5.49 19.59 -26.93
CA VAL A 502 -4.41 19.81 -25.94
C VAL A 502 -3.02 19.54 -26.54
N ARG A 503 -2.96 18.88 -27.69
CA ARG A 503 -1.71 18.51 -28.36
C ARG A 503 -0.93 19.68 -28.95
N ASN A 504 -1.61 20.74 -29.37
CA ASN A 504 -0.98 21.89 -30.05
C ASN A 504 -0.40 22.93 -29.09
N THR A 505 -0.61 22.81 -27.77
CA THR A 505 -0.21 23.87 -26.84
C THR A 505 1.03 23.57 -26.00
N ARG A 506 1.54 22.33 -26.00
CA ARG A 506 2.81 22.01 -25.32
C ARG A 506 3.54 20.85 -26.00
N GLN A 507 4.57 21.16 -26.76
CA GLN A 507 5.76 20.31 -26.80
C GLN A 507 6.32 20.32 -25.37
N GLU A 508 5.90 19.37 -24.52
CA GLU A 508 6.59 19.15 -23.24
C GLU A 508 8.04 18.82 -23.59
N GLU A 509 8.97 19.65 -23.18
CA GLU A 509 10.40 19.39 -23.28
C GLU A 509 10.66 18.05 -22.61
N LYS A 510 10.93 17.03 -23.42
CA LYS A 510 11.30 15.71 -22.92
C LYS A 510 12.55 15.88 -22.06
N PRO A 511 12.54 15.48 -20.79
CA PRO A 511 13.73 15.61 -19.97
C PRO A 511 14.91 14.93 -20.67
N PRO A 512 16.11 15.51 -20.63
CA PRO A 512 17.28 14.97 -21.32
C PRO A 512 17.49 13.49 -20.98
N GLN A 513 17.81 12.65 -21.97
CA GLN A 513 18.00 11.22 -21.75
C GLN A 513 18.98 10.89 -20.60
N LYS A 514 19.95 11.77 -20.37
CA LYS A 514 20.94 11.65 -19.29
C LYS A 514 20.29 11.77 -17.90
N VAL A 515 19.32 12.67 -17.73
CA VAL A 515 18.55 12.85 -16.48
C VAL A 515 17.69 11.62 -16.21
N GLN A 516 17.05 11.11 -17.25
CA GLN A 516 16.18 9.94 -17.14
C GLN A 516 16.94 8.65 -16.79
N LYS A 517 18.13 8.43 -17.37
CA LYS A 517 19.00 7.29 -17.01
C LYS A 517 19.51 7.40 -15.57
N ARG A 518 19.84 8.60 -15.09
CA ARG A 518 20.26 8.84 -13.69
C ARG A 518 19.13 8.54 -12.71
N SER A 519 17.88 8.94 -13.00
CA SER A 519 16.73 8.68 -12.15
C SER A 519 16.43 7.19 -12.01
N VAL A 520 16.50 6.43 -13.11
CA VAL A 520 16.32 4.97 -13.10
C VAL A 520 17.39 4.27 -12.24
N ARG A 521 18.67 4.65 -12.40
CA ARG A 521 19.75 4.08 -11.57
C ARG A 521 19.60 4.44 -10.09
N SER A 522 19.22 5.68 -9.78
CA SER A 522 18.96 6.12 -8.41
C SER A 522 17.80 5.35 -7.78
N ALA A 523 16.69 5.14 -8.51
CA ALA A 523 15.57 4.36 -8.03
C ALA A 523 15.96 2.91 -7.71
N LEU A 524 16.70 2.26 -8.61
CA LEU A 524 17.19 0.90 -8.38
C LEU A 524 18.15 0.82 -7.18
N PHE A 525 19.08 1.77 -7.06
CA PHE A 525 20.00 1.81 -5.94
C PHE A 525 19.23 1.92 -4.59
N TRP A 526 18.29 2.84 -4.48
CA TRP A 526 17.53 3.01 -3.24
C TRP A 526 16.60 1.81 -2.96
N ALA A 527 16.02 1.20 -4.00
CA ALA A 527 15.23 -0.01 -3.85
C ALA A 527 16.07 -1.15 -3.27
N MET A 528 17.25 -1.40 -3.83
CA MET A 528 18.16 -2.43 -3.32
C MET A 528 18.72 -2.08 -1.94
N ALA A 529 19.11 -0.83 -1.70
CA ALA A 529 19.62 -0.39 -0.42
C ALA A 529 18.61 -0.54 0.71
N THR A 530 17.34 -0.16 0.48
CA THR A 530 16.27 -0.33 1.47
C THR A 530 15.92 -1.81 1.68
N PHE A 531 15.86 -2.61 0.60
CA PHE A 531 15.61 -4.04 0.71
C PHE A 531 16.71 -4.73 1.53
N PHE A 532 17.98 -4.61 1.11
CA PHE A 532 19.08 -5.26 1.82
C PHE A 532 19.25 -4.69 3.24
N GLY A 533 19.08 -3.38 3.44
CA GLY A 533 19.19 -2.77 4.76
C GLY A 533 18.15 -3.30 5.74
N ILE A 534 16.87 -3.29 5.34
CA ILE A 534 15.75 -3.59 6.23
C ILE A 534 15.49 -5.11 6.33
N TRP A 535 15.74 -5.89 5.26
CA TRP A 535 15.47 -7.34 5.23
C TRP A 535 16.65 -8.21 5.56
N VAL A 536 17.87 -7.80 5.20
CA VAL A 536 19.05 -8.64 5.28
C VAL A 536 19.99 -8.17 6.39
N LEU A 537 20.51 -6.95 6.24
CA LEU A 537 21.59 -6.48 7.10
C LEU A 537 21.17 -6.20 8.54
N TRP A 538 19.95 -5.81 8.78
CA TRP A 538 19.45 -5.51 10.11
C TRP A 538 18.84 -6.74 10.81
N PRO A 539 17.74 -7.35 10.30
CA PRO A 539 17.03 -8.39 11.07
C PRO A 539 17.66 -9.77 11.00
N LEU A 540 18.31 -10.17 9.90
CA LEU A 540 18.85 -11.53 9.78
C LEU A 540 19.99 -11.81 10.77
N PRO A 541 20.96 -10.92 11.02
CA PRO A 541 21.94 -11.13 12.08
C PRO A 541 21.29 -11.26 13.46
N MET A 542 20.26 -10.45 13.76
CA MET A 542 19.52 -10.53 15.01
C MET A 542 18.73 -11.84 15.13
N TYR A 543 18.13 -12.31 14.04
CA TYR A 543 17.44 -13.59 13.98
C TYR A 543 18.40 -14.76 14.20
N ALA A 544 19.54 -14.74 13.50
CA ALA A 544 20.55 -15.80 13.57
C ALA A 544 21.28 -15.85 14.92
N ALA A 545 21.50 -14.70 15.56
CA ALA A 545 22.16 -14.60 16.86
C ALA A 545 21.34 -15.20 18.00
N LYS A 546 20.05 -15.48 17.80
CA LYS A 546 19.16 -16.16 18.75
C LYS A 546 19.30 -15.60 20.18
N PHE A 547 18.98 -14.31 20.35
CA PHE A 547 19.04 -13.67 21.67
C PHE A 547 17.71 -13.04 22.05
N VAL A 548 17.50 -12.88 23.35
CA VAL A 548 16.43 -12.07 23.93
C VAL A 548 16.99 -10.69 24.27
N MET A 549 16.28 -9.64 23.86
CA MET A 549 16.74 -8.26 24.08
C MET A 549 16.80 -7.94 25.57
N GLY A 550 17.97 -7.52 26.03
CA GLY A 550 18.11 -6.93 27.36
C GLY A 550 17.56 -5.50 27.40
N ARG A 551 17.34 -5.00 28.63
CA ARG A 551 16.75 -3.68 28.89
C ARG A 551 17.42 -2.53 28.12
N LYS A 552 18.76 -2.51 28.06
CA LYS A 552 19.51 -1.45 27.35
C LYS A 552 19.24 -1.45 25.84
N LEU A 553 19.24 -2.65 25.23
CA LEU A 553 19.00 -2.77 23.79
C LEU A 553 17.54 -2.42 23.45
N PHE A 554 16.58 -2.84 24.30
CA PHE A 554 15.18 -2.48 24.14
C PHE A 554 14.98 -0.95 24.20
N ILE A 555 15.60 -0.28 25.18
CA ILE A 555 15.56 1.19 25.27
C ILE A 555 16.11 1.84 24.00
N ALA A 556 17.27 1.37 23.51
CA ALA A 556 17.85 1.87 22.26
C ALA A 556 16.92 1.63 21.06
N TRP A 557 16.34 0.44 20.95
CA TRP A 557 15.43 0.05 19.89
C TRP A 557 14.19 0.97 19.80
N VAL A 558 13.52 1.17 20.93
CA VAL A 558 12.34 2.03 21.01
C VAL A 558 12.73 3.50 20.80
N THR A 559 13.86 3.96 21.36
CA THR A 559 14.32 5.35 21.17
C THR A 559 14.58 5.64 19.69
N VAL A 560 15.28 4.76 18.97
CA VAL A 560 15.53 4.92 17.53
C VAL A 560 14.23 4.94 16.74
N SER A 561 13.29 4.05 17.06
CA SER A 561 11.99 4.02 16.38
C SER A 561 11.20 5.32 16.59
N LEU A 562 11.23 5.89 17.78
CA LEU A 562 10.56 7.16 18.10
C LEU A 562 11.23 8.36 17.42
N ILE A 563 12.57 8.45 17.44
CA ILE A 563 13.30 9.49 16.71
C ILE A 563 12.93 9.46 15.22
N TRP A 564 12.85 8.27 14.65
CA TRP A 564 12.46 8.11 13.25
C TRP A 564 10.99 8.53 13.01
N LEU A 565 10.06 8.16 13.90
CA LEU A 565 8.67 8.59 13.81
C LEU A 565 8.51 10.11 13.88
N TRP A 566 9.18 10.78 14.82
CA TRP A 566 9.17 12.23 14.93
C TRP A 566 9.82 12.92 13.71
N SER A 567 10.91 12.36 13.20
CA SER A 567 11.53 12.82 11.96
C SER A 567 10.57 12.68 10.77
N THR A 568 9.80 11.59 10.73
CA THR A 568 8.76 11.38 9.70
C THR A 568 7.66 12.43 9.78
N LEU A 569 7.20 12.81 10.98
CA LEU A 569 6.25 13.90 11.15
C LEU A 569 6.78 15.21 10.54
N ILE A 570 8.07 15.52 10.75
CA ILE A 570 8.69 16.73 10.18
C ILE A 570 8.78 16.62 8.66
N VAL A 571 9.30 15.53 8.13
CA VAL A 571 9.56 15.35 6.69
C VAL A 571 8.27 15.25 5.88
N ILE A 572 7.28 14.51 6.37
CA ILE A 572 6.01 14.26 5.66
C ILE A 572 4.97 15.34 5.98
N GLY A 573 5.00 15.90 7.20
CA GLY A 573 4.05 16.91 7.64
C GLY A 573 4.49 18.34 7.35
N VAL A 574 5.72 18.70 7.66
CA VAL A 574 6.19 20.11 7.57
C VAL A 574 6.84 20.42 6.23
N TYR A 575 7.70 19.54 5.72
CA TYR A 575 8.45 19.78 4.48
C TYR A 575 7.56 20.03 3.24
N PRO A 576 6.40 19.35 3.03
CA PRO A 576 5.53 19.67 1.90
C PRO A 576 4.97 21.09 1.93
N LEU A 577 4.64 21.62 3.13
CA LEU A 577 4.19 23.00 3.30
C LEU A 577 5.29 23.99 2.90
N TRP A 578 6.51 23.72 3.37
CA TRP A 578 7.67 24.55 3.02
C TRP A 578 7.98 24.49 1.52
N ASN A 579 7.98 23.31 0.92
CA ASN A 579 8.27 23.11 -0.50
C ASN A 579 7.16 23.61 -1.43
N GLY A 580 5.91 23.64 -0.93
CA GLY A 580 4.71 24.11 -1.66
C GLY A 580 4.31 25.57 -1.37
N ARG A 581 5.06 26.31 -0.53
CA ARG A 581 4.67 27.64 -0.04
C ARG A 581 4.25 28.63 -1.13
N ASP A 582 4.96 28.65 -2.28
CA ASP A 582 4.64 29.55 -3.39
C ASP A 582 3.31 29.21 -4.05
N GLN A 583 2.97 27.91 -4.15
CA GLN A 583 1.71 27.43 -4.69
C GLN A 583 0.57 27.70 -3.71
N ILE A 584 0.80 27.51 -2.42
CA ILE A 584 -0.16 27.81 -1.34
C ILE A 584 -0.45 29.30 -1.31
N ALA A 585 0.55 30.16 -1.37
CA ALA A 585 0.40 31.60 -1.43
C ALA A 585 -0.44 32.03 -2.64
N LEU A 586 -0.19 31.44 -3.81
CA LEU A 586 -0.95 31.71 -5.04
C LEU A 586 -2.43 31.29 -4.93
N ILE A 587 -2.71 30.19 -4.25
CA ILE A 587 -4.07 29.71 -4.00
C ILE A 587 -4.78 30.66 -3.04
N ILE A 588 -4.14 31.05 -1.93
CA ILE A 588 -4.71 31.99 -0.95
C ILE A 588 -4.99 33.34 -1.61
N HIS A 589 -4.08 33.86 -2.44
CA HIS A 589 -4.29 35.10 -3.19
C HIS A 589 -5.49 35.00 -4.16
N LYS A 590 -5.65 33.88 -4.86
CA LYS A 590 -6.80 33.66 -5.74
C LYS A 590 -8.13 33.55 -4.99
N PHE A 591 -8.13 32.97 -3.80
CA PHE A 591 -9.33 32.91 -2.94
C PHE A 591 -9.67 34.28 -2.34
N ALA A 592 -8.66 35.06 -1.94
CA ALA A 592 -8.86 36.43 -1.45
C ALA A 592 -9.40 37.36 -2.56
N ALA A 593 -8.84 37.26 -3.78
CA ALA A 593 -9.29 38.04 -4.92
C ALA A 593 -10.69 37.67 -5.46
N ARG A 594 -11.24 36.50 -5.09
CA ARG A 594 -12.64 36.10 -5.42
C ARG A 594 -13.67 36.61 -4.41
N LYS A 595 -13.24 37.11 -3.25
CA LYS A 595 -14.12 37.68 -2.21
C LYS A 595 -14.22 39.22 -2.29
N MET A 596 -13.40 39.87 -3.11
CA MET A 596 -13.56 41.27 -3.54
C MET A 596 -14.29 41.33 -4.91
#